data_d309b3741bb8e0f08fad228e2dc42465
#
_entry.id   d309b3741bb8e0f08fad228e2dc42465
#
_cell.length_a   1.000
_cell.length_b   1.000
_cell.length_c   1.000
_cell.angle_alpha   90.00
_cell.angle_beta   90.00
_cell.angle_gamma   90.00
#
_symmetry.space_group_name_H-M   'P 1'
#
loop_
_entity.id
_entity.type
_entity.pdbx_description
1 polymer ?
#
loop_
_entity_poly.entity_id
_entity_poly.type
_entity_poly.pdbx_seq_one_letter_code
_entity_poly.pdbx_strand_id
1 'polypeptide(L)'
;GCRLVDAGTRGEESVDYPDFGVLAAEGVSSGRFERGILVCGSGVGMAIVANKFPGVRAALCLDEETARLSRQHNDSNVLVLAGRKTDPDTAGRIVRAWLETPFEGGRHQKRLDKIRELEQRLCK
;
A
#
# COMPACT_ATOMS: atom_id res chain seq x y z
N GLY A 1 -6.69 18.82 -0.95
CA GLY A 1 -7.16 17.82 -0.02
C GLY A 1 -7.37 16.46 -0.65
N CYS A 2 -7.48 15.46 0.20
CA CYS A 2 -7.69 14.10 -0.23
C CYS A 2 -9.15 13.71 -0.08
N ARG A 3 -9.67 12.96 -1.06
CA ARG A 3 -10.97 12.35 -0.97
C ARG A 3 -10.78 10.92 -0.45
N LEU A 4 -11.44 10.58 0.64
CA LEU A 4 -11.32 9.26 1.26
C LEU A 4 -12.56 8.41 1.02
N VAL A 5 -12.32 7.13 0.72
CA VAL A 5 -13.37 6.12 0.66
C VAL A 5 -12.99 5.02 1.66
N ASP A 6 -13.86 4.76 2.62
CA ASP A 6 -13.65 3.72 3.61
C ASP A 6 -14.30 2.42 3.15
N ALA A 7 -13.48 1.42 2.82
CA ALA A 7 -13.93 0.12 2.35
C ALA A 7 -13.79 -0.98 3.42
N GLY A 8 -13.47 -0.59 4.67
CA GLY A 8 -13.24 -1.54 5.76
C GLY A 8 -14.50 -2.01 6.46
N THR A 9 -14.30 -2.91 7.42
CA THR A 9 -15.38 -3.37 8.29
C THR A 9 -15.67 -2.34 9.36
N ARG A 10 -16.92 -2.28 9.80
CA ARG A 10 -17.38 -1.37 10.86
C ARG A 10 -17.78 -2.10 12.14
N GLY A 11 -17.75 -3.45 12.11
CA GLY A 11 -18.09 -4.25 13.25
C GLY A 11 -16.86 -4.71 14.03
N GLU A 12 -17.11 -5.27 15.22
CA GLU A 12 -16.07 -5.85 16.05
C GLU A 12 -15.85 -7.33 15.76
N GLU A 13 -16.65 -7.90 14.87
CA GLU A 13 -16.55 -9.30 14.52
C GLU A 13 -15.27 -9.60 13.78
N SER A 14 -14.74 -10.80 14.01
CA SER A 14 -13.59 -11.28 13.26
C SER A 14 -13.98 -11.47 11.79
N VAL A 15 -13.15 -10.95 10.89
CA VAL A 15 -13.40 -11.06 9.45
C VAL A 15 -12.15 -11.60 8.76
N ASP A 16 -12.34 -12.20 7.59
CA ASP A 16 -11.22 -12.63 6.76
C ASP A 16 -10.58 -11.42 6.11
N TYR A 17 -9.37 -11.07 6.51
CA TYR A 17 -8.70 -9.87 6.04
C TYR A 17 -8.54 -9.78 4.51
N PRO A 18 -8.35 -10.92 3.77
CA PRO A 18 -8.21 -10.81 2.31
C PRO A 18 -9.41 -10.18 1.63
N ASP A 19 -10.62 -10.39 2.15
CA ASP A 19 -11.84 -9.83 1.55
C ASP A 19 -11.80 -8.30 1.47
N PHE A 20 -11.25 -7.66 2.50
CA PHE A 20 -11.15 -6.20 2.57
C PHE A 20 -9.91 -5.68 1.85
N GLY A 21 -8.81 -6.43 1.92
CA GLY A 21 -7.59 -6.10 1.18
C GLY A 21 -7.82 -6.09 -0.32
N VAL A 22 -8.62 -7.04 -0.82
CA VAL A 22 -8.98 -7.13 -2.24
C VAL A 22 -9.70 -5.88 -2.72
N LEU A 23 -10.65 -5.37 -1.94
CA LEU A 23 -11.42 -4.18 -2.34
C LEU A 23 -10.53 -2.97 -2.60
N ALA A 24 -9.62 -2.69 -1.69
CA ALA A 24 -8.72 -1.55 -1.83
C ALA A 24 -7.69 -1.77 -2.95
N ALA A 25 -7.08 -2.93 -2.97
CA ALA A 25 -6.05 -3.25 -3.96
C ALA A 25 -6.62 -3.28 -5.38
N GLU A 26 -7.78 -3.87 -5.56
CA GLU A 26 -8.47 -3.88 -6.85
C GLU A 26 -8.78 -2.46 -7.32
N GLY A 27 -9.22 -1.60 -6.41
CA GLY A 27 -9.51 -0.21 -6.73
C GLY A 27 -8.27 0.55 -7.20
N VAL A 28 -7.12 0.30 -6.57
CA VAL A 28 -5.85 0.90 -7.01
C VAL A 28 -5.39 0.30 -8.34
N SER A 29 -5.48 -1.02 -8.47
CA SER A 29 -5.08 -1.73 -9.69
C SER A 29 -5.88 -1.26 -10.92
N SER A 30 -7.18 -1.02 -10.74
CA SER A 30 -8.06 -0.59 -11.83
C SER A 30 -7.99 0.91 -12.12
N GLY A 31 -7.28 1.67 -11.30
CA GLY A 31 -7.21 3.12 -11.44
C GLY A 31 -8.37 3.88 -10.81
N ARG A 32 -9.30 3.18 -10.16
CA ARG A 32 -10.43 3.83 -9.49
C ARG A 32 -9.96 4.65 -8.29
N PHE A 33 -8.95 4.17 -7.59
CA PHE A 33 -8.30 4.91 -6.52
C PHE A 33 -6.84 5.18 -6.89
N GLU A 34 -6.37 6.36 -6.56
CA GLU A 34 -4.97 6.72 -6.79
C GLU A 34 -4.05 5.98 -5.81
N ARG A 35 -4.47 5.87 -4.56
CA ARG A 35 -3.70 5.23 -3.49
C ARG A 35 -4.62 4.49 -2.53
N GLY A 36 -4.05 3.54 -1.81
CA GLY A 36 -4.77 2.80 -0.78
C GLY A 36 -3.97 2.71 0.51
N ILE A 37 -4.69 2.55 1.62
CA ILE A 37 -4.08 2.31 2.94
C ILE A 37 -4.77 1.09 3.54
N LEU A 38 -3.99 0.10 3.92
CA LEU A 38 -4.47 -1.14 4.52
C LEU A 38 -3.88 -1.31 5.91
N VAL A 39 -4.69 -1.83 6.81
CA VAL A 39 -4.25 -2.09 8.19
C VAL A 39 -4.65 -3.50 8.58
N CYS A 40 -3.70 -4.25 9.15
CA CYS A 40 -4.01 -5.50 9.83
C CYS A 40 -3.00 -5.71 10.94
N GLY A 41 -3.15 -6.79 11.72
CA GLY A 41 -2.33 -6.99 12.91
C GLY A 41 -0.83 -6.84 12.67
N SER A 42 -0.26 -7.67 11.81
CA SER A 42 1.16 -7.63 11.45
C SER A 42 1.42 -6.85 10.15
N GLY A 43 0.39 -6.64 9.35
CA GLY A 43 0.52 -6.02 8.02
C GLY A 43 0.98 -6.98 6.93
N VAL A 44 1.52 -8.12 7.29
CA VAL A 44 2.13 -9.05 6.33
C VAL A 44 1.10 -9.62 5.35
N GLY A 45 -0.04 -10.10 5.87
CA GLY A 45 -1.07 -10.68 5.02
C GLY A 45 -1.66 -9.69 4.03
N MET A 46 -1.94 -8.48 4.48
CA MET A 46 -2.46 -7.42 3.61
C MET A 46 -1.45 -7.04 2.51
N ALA A 47 -0.16 -7.00 2.85
CA ALA A 47 0.88 -6.72 1.87
C ALA A 47 0.92 -7.81 0.79
N ILE A 48 0.81 -9.07 1.20
CA ILE A 48 0.80 -10.21 0.26
C ILE A 48 -0.41 -10.11 -0.68
N VAL A 49 -1.59 -9.89 -0.12
CA VAL A 49 -2.82 -9.77 -0.93
C VAL A 49 -2.72 -8.62 -1.92
N ALA A 50 -2.36 -7.44 -1.43
CA ALA A 50 -2.31 -6.25 -2.28
C ALA A 50 -1.34 -6.42 -3.45
N ASN A 51 -0.18 -7.02 -3.20
CA ASN A 51 0.82 -7.20 -4.24
C ASN A 51 0.49 -8.30 -5.26
N LYS A 52 -0.64 -8.97 -5.12
CA LYS A 52 -1.13 -9.90 -6.15
C LYS A 52 -1.78 -9.17 -7.32
N PHE A 53 -2.13 -7.91 -7.17
CA PHE A 53 -2.84 -7.16 -8.21
C PHE A 53 -1.86 -6.42 -9.12
N PRO A 54 -2.09 -6.45 -10.44
CA PRO A 54 -1.22 -5.74 -11.39
C PRO A 54 -1.17 -4.25 -11.08
N GLY A 55 0.01 -3.68 -11.13
CA GLY A 55 0.20 -2.24 -10.91
C GLY A 55 0.16 -1.80 -9.45
N VAL A 56 -0.08 -2.72 -8.51
CA VAL A 56 -0.05 -2.41 -7.08
C VAL A 56 1.35 -2.63 -6.53
N ARG A 57 1.86 -1.61 -5.87
CA ARG A 57 3.14 -1.65 -5.17
C ARG A 57 2.86 -1.31 -3.71
N ALA A 58 2.56 -2.36 -2.93
CA ALA A 58 2.21 -2.23 -1.52
C ALA A 58 3.45 -2.36 -0.65
N ALA A 59 3.62 -1.42 0.26
CA ALA A 59 4.75 -1.38 1.16
C ALA A 59 4.28 -1.44 2.62
N LEU A 60 4.77 -2.44 3.35
CA LEU A 60 4.56 -2.53 4.80
C LEU A 60 5.56 -1.61 5.48
N CYS A 61 5.06 -0.59 6.16
CA CYS A 61 5.90 0.40 6.81
C CYS A 61 5.65 0.43 8.31
N LEU A 62 6.72 0.25 9.07
CA LEU A 62 6.69 0.28 10.53
C LEU A 62 7.26 1.59 11.08
N ASP A 63 7.83 2.43 10.22
CA ASP A 63 8.38 3.72 10.60
C ASP A 63 8.28 4.71 9.43
N GLU A 64 8.55 5.98 9.74
CA GLU A 64 8.46 7.07 8.76
C GLU A 64 9.52 6.94 7.66
N GLU A 65 10.72 6.51 8.01
CA GLU A 65 11.81 6.39 7.05
C GLU A 65 11.46 5.40 5.94
N THR A 66 10.96 4.22 6.31
CA THR A 66 10.54 3.21 5.35
C THR A 66 9.42 3.74 4.46
N ALA A 67 8.49 4.48 5.04
CA ALA A 67 7.40 5.09 4.27
C ALA A 67 7.92 6.06 3.22
N ARG A 68 8.84 6.95 3.61
CA ARG A 68 9.46 7.90 2.67
C ARG A 68 10.23 7.18 1.58
N LEU A 69 11.06 6.19 1.95
CA LEU A 69 11.84 5.44 0.97
C LEU A 69 10.96 4.66 -0.01
N SER A 70 9.86 4.09 0.48
CA SER A 70 8.93 3.38 -0.40
C SER A 70 8.32 4.30 -1.45
N ARG A 71 8.12 5.57 -1.12
CA ARG A 71 7.64 6.55 -2.06
C ARG A 71 8.74 7.01 -3.01
N GLN A 72 9.88 7.42 -2.44
CA GLN A 72 10.99 7.96 -3.22
C GLN A 72 11.55 6.97 -4.23
N HIS A 73 11.70 5.72 -3.81
CA HIS A 73 12.38 4.70 -4.61
C HIS A 73 11.43 3.77 -5.36
N ASN A 74 10.28 3.46 -4.78
CA ASN A 74 9.42 2.42 -5.30
C ASN A 74 8.06 2.91 -5.80
N ASP A 75 7.80 4.20 -5.65
CA ASP A 75 6.51 4.79 -6.01
C ASP A 75 5.35 3.93 -5.48
N SER A 76 5.45 3.54 -4.20
CA SER A 76 4.43 2.70 -3.58
C SER A 76 3.07 3.41 -3.64
N ASN A 77 2.05 2.67 -4.02
CA ASN A 77 0.70 3.22 -4.15
C ASN A 77 -0.28 2.60 -3.15
N VAL A 78 0.18 1.65 -2.37
CA VAL A 78 -0.57 1.11 -1.23
C VAL A 78 0.35 1.07 -0.02
N LEU A 79 -0.09 1.71 1.05
CA LEU A 79 0.60 1.69 2.33
C LEU A 79 -0.05 0.63 3.21
N VAL A 80 0.74 -0.24 3.80
CA VAL A 80 0.24 -1.24 4.74
C VAL A 80 0.78 -0.95 6.13
N LEU A 81 -0.11 -0.90 7.11
CA LEU A 81 0.23 -0.65 8.50
C LEU A 81 0.00 -1.89 9.35
N ALA A 82 0.85 -2.08 10.35
CA ALA A 82 0.75 -3.18 11.32
C ALA A 82 0.09 -2.66 12.59
N GLY A 83 -1.22 -2.82 12.72
CA GLY A 83 -1.99 -2.23 13.81
C GLY A 83 -1.58 -2.70 15.21
N ARG A 84 -1.05 -3.93 15.33
CA ARG A 84 -0.60 -4.45 16.62
C ARG A 84 0.81 -4.02 17.01
N LYS A 85 1.57 -3.50 16.06
CA LYS A 85 2.98 -3.12 16.26
C LYS A 85 3.22 -1.63 16.21
N THR A 86 2.18 -0.85 15.90
CA THR A 86 2.33 0.57 15.65
C THR A 86 1.29 1.33 16.46
N ASP A 87 1.74 2.22 17.34
CA ASP A 87 0.82 3.07 18.10
C ASP A 87 0.18 4.12 17.18
N PRO A 88 -0.98 4.69 17.58
CA PRO A 88 -1.70 5.65 16.74
C PRO A 88 -0.90 6.88 16.32
N ASP A 89 -0.06 7.42 17.19
CA ASP A 89 0.75 8.58 16.86
C ASP A 89 1.79 8.26 15.80
N THR A 90 2.46 7.14 15.95
CA THR A 90 3.43 6.65 14.95
C THR A 90 2.74 6.36 13.63
N ALA A 91 1.58 5.70 13.67
CA ALA A 91 0.81 5.42 12.46
C ALA A 91 0.44 6.70 11.72
N GLY A 92 0.02 7.73 12.45
CA GLY A 92 -0.30 9.03 11.86
C GLY A 92 0.90 9.68 11.17
N ARG A 93 2.08 9.59 11.78
CA ARG A 93 3.31 10.12 11.19
C ARG A 93 3.71 9.34 9.94
N ILE A 94 3.56 8.02 9.96
CA ILE A 94 3.83 7.16 8.80
C ILE A 94 2.92 7.55 7.63
N VAL A 95 1.61 7.66 7.88
CA VAL A 95 0.64 8.04 6.84
C VAL A 95 0.98 9.40 6.25
N ARG A 96 1.28 10.37 7.10
CA ARG A 96 1.62 11.72 6.63
C ARG A 96 2.88 11.72 5.77
N ALA A 97 3.94 11.06 6.24
CA ALA A 97 5.18 10.95 5.48
C ALA A 97 4.94 10.30 4.13
N TRP A 98 4.14 9.24 4.11
CA TRP A 98 3.83 8.53 2.87
C TRP A 98 3.02 9.38 1.89
N LEU A 99 2.01 10.09 2.38
CA LEU A 99 1.18 10.95 1.52
C LEU A 99 1.93 12.15 0.96
N GLU A 100 2.88 12.70 1.72
CA GLU A 100 3.60 13.91 1.34
C GLU A 100 4.88 13.69 0.53
N THR A 101 5.38 12.46 0.47
CA THR A 101 6.66 12.18 -0.19
C THR A 101 6.45 11.82 -1.66
N PRO A 102 7.05 12.57 -2.60
CA PRO A 102 6.93 12.27 -4.02
C PRO A 102 7.91 11.18 -4.46
N PHE A 103 7.64 10.58 -5.62
CA PHE A 103 8.55 9.67 -6.27
C PHE A 103 9.71 10.46 -6.89
N GLU A 104 10.93 9.96 -6.71
CA GLU A 104 12.12 10.63 -7.23
C GLU A 104 12.36 10.39 -8.71
N GLY A 105 11.88 9.29 -9.26
CA GLY A 105 12.11 8.94 -10.66
C GLY A 105 13.55 8.54 -10.93
N GLY A 106 14.12 9.01 -12.04
CA GLY A 106 15.50 8.73 -12.39
C GLY A 106 15.83 7.25 -12.46
N ARG A 107 16.90 6.85 -11.80
CA ARG A 107 17.33 5.43 -11.77
C ARG A 107 16.30 4.49 -11.19
N HIS A 108 15.42 5.01 -10.33
CA HIS A 108 14.38 4.18 -9.71
C HIS A 108 13.30 3.80 -10.71
N GLN A 109 13.00 4.66 -11.66
CA GLN A 109 12.02 4.37 -12.72
C GLN A 109 12.43 3.14 -13.53
N LYS A 110 13.69 3.01 -13.82
CA LYS A 110 14.23 1.86 -14.57
C LYS A 110 13.93 0.55 -13.86
N ARG A 111 14.05 0.55 -12.53
CA ARG A 111 13.76 -0.65 -11.72
C ARG A 111 12.28 -0.95 -11.67
N LEU A 112 11.44 0.08 -11.59
CA LEU A 112 9.99 -0.12 -11.63
C LEU A 112 9.54 -0.65 -13.00
N ASP A 113 10.17 -0.19 -14.08
CA ASP A 113 9.88 -0.71 -15.42
C ASP A 113 10.18 -2.19 -15.53
N LYS A 114 11.26 -2.65 -14.90
CA LYS A 114 11.59 -4.08 -14.86
C LYS A 114 10.57 -4.89 -14.09
N ILE A 115 10.05 -4.33 -13.00
CA ILE A 115 8.99 -4.98 -12.23
C ILE A 115 7.73 -5.07 -13.09
N ARG A 116 7.40 -4.01 -13.81
CA ARG A 116 6.24 -4.00 -14.71
C ARG A 116 6.38 -5.05 -15.82
N GLU A 117 7.54 -5.16 -16.42
CA GLU A 117 7.81 -6.16 -17.45
C GLU A 117 7.65 -7.57 -16.91
N LEU A 118 8.17 -7.82 -15.70
CA LEU A 118 8.00 -9.10 -15.03
C LEU A 118 6.52 -9.40 -14.80
N GLU A 119 5.79 -8.42 -14.31
CA GLU A 119 4.36 -8.53 -14.04
C GLU A 119 3.58 -8.88 -15.31
N GLN A 120 3.85 -8.19 -16.41
CA GLN A 120 3.21 -8.45 -17.69
C GLN A 120 3.49 -9.86 -18.21
N ARG A 121 4.71 -10.34 -17.98
CA ARG A 121 5.11 -11.68 -18.41
C ARG A 121 4.44 -12.77 -17.58
N LEU A 122 4.23 -12.53 -16.28
CA LEU A 122 3.66 -13.52 -15.37
C LEU A 122 2.13 -13.46 -15.28
N CYS A 123 1.56 -12.29 -15.44
CA CYS A 123 0.12 -12.09 -15.20
C CYS A 123 -0.75 -12.48 -16.38
N LYS A 124 -0.23 -12.58 -17.52
CA LYS A 124 -1.08 -13.12 -18.59
C LYS A 124 -2.35 -12.31 -18.78
#